data_1166887ca43fb5be2883a94b5271f565
#
_entry.id   1166887ca43fb5be2883a94b5271f565
#
_cell.length_a   1.000
_cell.length_b   1.000
_cell.length_c   1.000
_cell.angle_alpha   90.00
_cell.angle_beta   90.00
_cell.angle_gamma   90.00
#
_symmetry.space_group_name_H-M   'P 1'
#
loop_
_entity.id
_entity.type
_entity.pdbx_description
1 polymer ?
#
loop_
_entity_poly.entity_id
_entity_poly.type
_entity_poly.pdbx_seq_one_letter_code
_entity_poly.pdbx_strand_id
1 'polypeptide(L)'
;LAGLLDPALFQFHEEAALGGVVSDETATNTRVIDGACIFLNRPGFAGGEGCALHLGALADGEAPMDWKPSVCWQLPIRVDWEPIAGGRERATLRRWSRADWGDEGDDMAWCCTEGERAYVGDRPVIDALAEELAGVVGPEVLVELRRRLDAS
;
A
#
# COMPACT_ATOMS: atom_id res chain seq x y z
N LEU A 1 15.40 3.67 4.41
CA LEU A 1 14.26 4.51 4.00
C LEU A 1 13.85 5.50 5.09
N ALA A 2 13.59 5.04 6.34
CA ALA A 2 13.17 5.97 7.42
C ALA A 2 14.15 7.13 7.68
N GLY A 3 15.44 6.92 7.47
CA GLY A 3 16.48 7.97 7.60
C GLY A 3 16.55 8.94 6.41
N LEU A 4 15.81 8.67 5.33
CA LEU A 4 15.71 9.55 4.16
C LEU A 4 14.41 10.40 4.18
N LEU A 5 13.43 10.03 5.03
CA LEU A 5 12.20 10.80 5.17
C LEU A 5 12.47 12.15 5.85
N ASP A 6 11.93 13.20 5.25
CA ASP A 6 11.89 14.53 5.90
C ASP A 6 11.06 14.42 7.21
N PRO A 7 11.64 14.76 8.37
CA PRO A 7 10.90 14.80 9.63
C PRO A 7 9.60 15.61 9.58
N ALA A 8 9.53 16.64 8.71
CA ALA A 8 8.33 17.42 8.52
C ALA A 8 7.17 16.61 7.88
N LEU A 9 7.47 15.53 7.18
CA LEU A 9 6.50 14.64 6.53
C LEU A 9 6.26 13.34 7.30
N PHE A 10 6.95 13.11 8.42
CA PHE A 10 6.88 11.86 9.19
C PHE A 10 6.55 12.13 10.66
N GLN A 11 5.31 11.96 11.05
CA GLN A 11 4.80 12.26 12.39
C GLN A 11 5.58 11.56 13.51
N PHE A 12 5.96 10.32 13.33
CA PHE A 12 6.63 9.47 14.32
C PHE A 12 8.14 9.34 14.08
N HIS A 13 8.77 10.39 13.54
CA HIS A 13 10.20 10.35 13.22
C HIS A 13 11.09 10.19 14.48
N GLU A 14 10.68 10.77 15.62
CA GLU A 14 11.42 10.63 16.87
C GLU A 14 11.34 9.21 17.42
N GLU A 15 10.16 8.59 17.41
CA GLU A 15 9.95 7.20 17.81
C GLU A 15 10.68 6.22 16.88
N ALA A 16 10.76 6.54 15.59
CA ALA A 16 11.52 5.77 14.62
C ALA A 16 13.02 5.87 14.87
N ALA A 17 13.53 7.04 15.23
CA ALA A 17 14.93 7.26 15.58
C ALA A 17 15.36 6.50 16.85
N LEU A 18 14.46 6.40 17.83
CA LEU A 18 14.72 5.73 19.11
C LEU A 18 14.60 4.20 19.05
N GLY A 19 13.62 3.68 18.31
CA GLY A 19 13.26 2.26 18.33
C GLY A 19 13.14 1.58 16.97
N GLY A 20 13.53 2.25 15.89
CA GLY A 20 13.39 1.72 14.54
C GLY A 20 11.94 1.72 14.02
N VAL A 21 11.77 1.24 12.80
CA VAL A 21 10.49 1.23 12.08
C VAL A 21 9.90 -0.17 11.89
N VAL A 22 10.63 -1.21 12.29
CA VAL A 22 10.20 -2.60 12.22
C VAL A 22 9.95 -3.16 13.61
N SER A 23 9.03 -4.13 13.71
CA SER A 23 8.60 -4.69 15.00
C SER A 23 9.47 -5.86 15.48
N ASP A 24 10.24 -6.47 14.58
CA ASP A 24 10.98 -7.69 14.86
C ASP A 24 12.37 -7.71 14.17
N GLU A 25 13.22 -8.66 14.58
CA GLU A 25 14.57 -8.83 14.01
C GLU A 25 14.55 -9.30 12.54
N THR A 26 13.44 -9.86 12.07
CA THR A 26 13.28 -10.35 10.69
C THR A 26 12.92 -9.22 9.72
N ALA A 27 12.56 -8.04 10.24
CA ALA A 27 12.16 -6.87 9.49
C ALA A 27 10.98 -7.11 8.52
N THR A 28 10.10 -8.06 8.86
CA THR A 28 8.94 -8.43 8.04
C THR A 28 7.73 -7.55 8.28
N ASN A 29 7.60 -7.01 9.49
CA ASN A 29 6.45 -6.18 9.89
C ASN A 29 6.89 -4.76 10.25
N THR A 30 6.12 -3.77 9.86
CA THR A 30 6.30 -2.40 10.33
C THR A 30 5.80 -2.28 11.77
N ARG A 31 6.50 -1.46 12.56
CA ARG A 31 6.11 -1.18 13.94
C ARG A 31 4.73 -0.52 14.00
N VAL A 32 3.94 -0.89 14.99
CA VAL A 32 2.62 -0.32 15.26
C VAL A 32 2.72 0.66 16.42
N ILE A 33 2.16 1.87 16.25
CA ILE A 33 2.02 2.91 17.27
C ILE A 33 0.55 3.32 17.29
N ASP A 34 -0.07 3.34 18.47
CA ASP A 34 -1.48 3.73 18.65
C ASP A 34 -2.43 3.01 17.67
N GLY A 35 -2.25 1.70 17.53
CA GLY A 35 -3.11 0.84 16.73
C GLY A 35 -2.93 0.94 15.22
N ALA A 36 -1.91 1.64 14.71
CA ALA A 36 -1.64 1.72 13.28
C ALA A 36 -0.14 1.73 12.96
N CYS A 37 0.19 1.47 11.69
CA CYS A 37 1.56 1.50 11.18
C CYS A 37 2.26 2.81 11.55
N ILE A 38 3.54 2.71 11.97
CA ILE A 38 4.39 3.87 12.34
C ILE A 38 4.48 4.91 11.20
N PHE A 39 4.42 4.48 9.94
CA PHE A 39 4.45 5.39 8.79
C PHE A 39 3.10 6.05 8.49
N LEU A 40 2.03 5.71 9.18
CA LEU A 40 0.74 6.36 8.99
C LEU A 40 0.67 7.64 9.82
N ASN A 41 0.80 8.79 9.20
CA ASN A 41 0.50 10.09 9.81
C ASN A 41 -1.00 10.18 10.12
N ARG A 42 -1.34 10.64 11.31
CA ARG A 42 -2.72 10.75 11.79
C ARG A 42 -3.40 11.99 11.22
N PRO A 43 -4.74 12.04 11.21
CA PRO A 43 -5.49 13.23 10.84
C PRO A 43 -5.05 14.46 11.64
N GLY A 44 -4.84 15.58 10.94
CA GLY A 44 -4.42 16.86 11.54
C GLY A 44 -2.90 17.02 11.71
N PHE A 45 -2.08 16.04 11.31
CA PHE A 45 -0.63 16.25 11.27
C PHE A 45 -0.26 17.30 10.22
N ALA A 46 0.58 18.27 10.59
CA ALA A 46 0.91 19.44 9.75
C ALA A 46 1.63 19.05 8.44
N GLY A 47 2.41 17.95 8.46
CA GLY A 47 3.10 17.41 7.28
C GLY A 47 2.20 16.62 6.32
N GLY A 48 0.91 16.53 6.60
CA GLY A 48 -0.07 15.78 5.82
C GLY A 48 -0.45 14.44 6.44
N GLU A 49 -1.73 14.09 6.34
CA GLU A 49 -2.26 12.80 6.78
C GLU A 49 -1.96 11.70 5.74
N GLY A 50 -1.87 10.45 6.19
CA GLY A 50 -1.62 9.30 5.32
C GLY A 50 -0.21 8.72 5.46
N CYS A 51 0.22 7.93 4.51
CA CYS A 51 1.50 7.24 4.59
C CYS A 51 2.69 8.20 4.36
N ALA A 52 3.56 8.35 5.35
CA ALA A 52 4.76 9.19 5.26
C ALA A 52 5.69 8.78 4.08
N LEU A 53 5.80 7.46 3.80
CA LEU A 53 6.57 6.99 2.64
C LEU A 53 5.95 7.45 1.30
N HIS A 54 4.62 7.53 1.23
CA HIS A 54 3.93 8.04 0.06
C HIS A 54 4.15 9.54 -0.11
N LEU A 55 3.99 10.30 0.97
CA LEU A 55 4.18 11.75 0.97
C LEU A 55 5.63 12.12 0.66
N GLY A 56 6.60 11.40 1.23
CA GLY A 56 8.02 11.58 0.96
C GLY A 56 8.38 11.33 -0.49
N ALA A 57 7.93 10.22 -1.07
CA ALA A 57 8.17 9.90 -2.48
C ALA A 57 7.63 11.01 -3.40
N LEU A 58 6.39 11.48 -3.16
CA LEU A 58 5.81 12.57 -3.96
C LEU A 58 6.58 13.89 -3.79
N ALA A 59 7.07 14.19 -2.58
CA ALA A 59 7.86 15.39 -2.33
C ALA A 59 9.20 15.38 -3.08
N ASP A 60 9.81 14.19 -3.22
CA ASP A 60 11.05 13.99 -3.97
C ASP A 60 10.81 13.81 -5.49
N GLY A 61 9.56 13.77 -5.94
CA GLY A 61 9.20 13.56 -7.34
C GLY A 61 9.40 12.10 -7.81
N GLU A 62 9.39 11.16 -6.86
CA GLU A 62 9.56 9.72 -7.09
C GLU A 62 8.21 8.99 -6.98
N ALA A 63 8.15 7.77 -7.54
CA ALA A 63 6.94 6.96 -7.45
C ALA A 63 6.79 6.35 -6.03
N PRO A 64 5.61 6.45 -5.39
CA PRO A 64 5.38 5.86 -4.08
C PRO A 64 5.65 4.36 -3.99
N MET A 65 5.52 3.63 -5.09
CA MET A 65 5.82 2.20 -5.16
C MET A 65 7.31 1.88 -4.97
N ASP A 66 8.21 2.82 -5.26
CA ASP A 66 9.65 2.65 -5.05
C ASP A 66 10.06 2.80 -3.58
N TRP A 67 9.24 3.49 -2.80
CA TRP A 67 9.48 3.78 -1.38
C TRP A 67 8.77 2.82 -0.43
N LYS A 68 7.58 2.37 -0.81
CA LYS A 68 6.75 1.51 0.04
C LYS A 68 7.20 0.05 -0.02
N PRO A 69 7.06 -0.71 1.10
CA PRO A 69 7.13 -2.17 1.05
C PRO A 69 6.16 -2.73 0.00
N SER A 70 6.51 -3.88 -0.59
CA SER A 70 5.76 -4.47 -1.71
C SER A 70 4.26 -4.61 -1.43
N VAL A 71 3.88 -5.09 -0.26
CA VAL A 71 2.47 -5.19 0.14
C VAL A 71 1.80 -3.83 0.28
N CYS A 72 2.51 -2.82 0.79
CA CYS A 72 1.93 -1.50 1.07
C CYS A 72 1.58 -0.73 -0.19
N TRP A 73 2.34 -0.87 -1.28
CA TRP A 73 1.98 -0.22 -2.54
C TRP A 73 0.95 -1.01 -3.34
N GLN A 74 0.88 -2.33 -3.16
CA GLN A 74 -0.14 -3.16 -3.81
C GLN A 74 -1.53 -3.01 -3.17
N LEU A 75 -1.61 -2.66 -1.88
CA LEU A 75 -2.90 -2.46 -1.22
C LEU A 75 -3.73 -1.37 -1.92
N PRO A 76 -5.02 -1.61 -2.15
CA PRO A 76 -5.87 -2.71 -1.70
C PRO A 76 -5.95 -3.89 -2.70
N ILE A 77 -5.11 -3.94 -3.72
CA ILE A 77 -5.21 -4.87 -4.84
C ILE A 77 -4.39 -6.13 -4.55
N ARG A 78 -5.01 -7.29 -4.75
CA ARG A 78 -4.36 -8.59 -4.80
C ARG A 78 -4.60 -9.23 -6.15
N VAL A 79 -3.58 -9.93 -6.66
CA VAL A 79 -3.71 -10.75 -7.85
C VAL A 79 -3.46 -12.21 -7.47
N ASP A 80 -4.44 -13.06 -7.73
CA ASP A 80 -4.29 -14.50 -7.63
C ASP A 80 -3.97 -15.06 -9.02
N TRP A 81 -2.91 -15.84 -9.12
CA TRP A 81 -2.46 -16.46 -10.36
C TRP A 81 -2.79 -17.95 -10.35
N GLU A 82 -3.52 -18.40 -11.35
CA GLU A 82 -3.89 -19.79 -11.51
C GLU A 82 -3.35 -20.33 -12.84
N PRO A 83 -2.59 -21.43 -12.84
CA PRO A 83 -2.17 -22.07 -14.09
C PRO A 83 -3.38 -22.63 -14.84
N ILE A 84 -3.44 -22.37 -16.14
CA ILE A 84 -4.46 -22.91 -17.05
C ILE A 84 -3.81 -23.68 -18.19
N ALA A 85 -4.65 -24.40 -18.97
CA ALA A 85 -4.17 -25.22 -20.09
C ALA A 85 -3.34 -24.40 -21.10
N GLY A 86 -2.30 -25.05 -21.66
CA GLY A 86 -1.42 -24.44 -22.65
C GLY A 86 -0.32 -23.56 -22.07
N GLY A 87 0.09 -23.76 -20.81
CA GLY A 87 1.19 -23.03 -20.18
C GLY A 87 0.89 -21.56 -19.92
N ARG A 88 -0.39 -21.18 -19.92
CA ARG A 88 -0.86 -19.82 -19.61
C ARG A 88 -1.28 -19.74 -18.16
N GLU A 89 -1.42 -18.52 -17.66
CA GLU A 89 -1.94 -18.22 -16.33
C GLU A 89 -3.19 -17.35 -16.43
N ARG A 90 -4.09 -17.53 -15.49
CA ARG A 90 -5.22 -16.64 -15.26
C ARG A 90 -4.89 -15.75 -14.09
N ALA A 91 -4.96 -14.44 -14.29
CA ALA A 91 -4.87 -13.46 -13.22
C ALA A 91 -6.28 -13.05 -12.79
N THR A 92 -6.58 -13.17 -11.50
CA THR A 92 -7.81 -12.66 -10.90
C THR A 92 -7.47 -11.51 -9.97
N LEU A 93 -7.91 -10.30 -10.33
CA LEU A 93 -7.75 -9.12 -9.48
C LEU A 93 -8.89 -9.08 -8.48
N ARG A 94 -8.55 -8.94 -7.22
CA ARG A 94 -9.51 -8.76 -6.13
C ARG A 94 -8.95 -7.86 -5.04
N ARG A 95 -9.80 -7.50 -4.08
CA ARG A 95 -9.37 -6.82 -2.87
C ARG A 95 -8.62 -7.78 -1.95
N TRP A 96 -7.58 -7.29 -1.28
CA TRP A 96 -6.96 -7.96 -0.14
C TRP A 96 -7.98 -8.15 1.00
N SER A 97 -7.88 -9.26 1.72
CA SER A 97 -8.64 -9.54 2.94
C SER A 97 -7.70 -9.99 4.05
N ARG A 98 -8.17 -9.96 5.29
CA ARG A 98 -7.38 -10.44 6.45
C ARG A 98 -7.00 -11.91 6.30
N ALA A 99 -7.87 -12.74 5.73
CA ALA A 99 -7.61 -14.16 5.49
C ALA A 99 -6.41 -14.42 4.54
N ASP A 100 -5.98 -13.44 3.75
CA ASP A 100 -4.80 -13.56 2.90
C ASP A 100 -3.48 -13.58 3.67
N TRP A 101 -3.51 -13.24 4.95
CA TRP A 101 -2.37 -13.23 5.87
C TRP A 101 -2.33 -14.47 6.79
N GLY A 102 -3.24 -15.42 6.58
CA GLY A 102 -3.37 -16.57 7.47
C GLY A 102 -3.75 -16.17 8.89
N ASP A 103 -3.21 -16.89 9.88
CA ASP A 103 -3.56 -16.71 11.30
C ASP A 103 -3.14 -15.33 11.86
N GLU A 104 -2.14 -14.68 11.27
CA GLU A 104 -1.69 -13.34 11.68
C GLU A 104 -2.60 -12.20 11.19
N GLY A 105 -3.52 -12.50 10.28
CA GLY A 105 -4.41 -11.50 9.69
C GLY A 105 -5.33 -10.81 10.68
N ASP A 106 -5.76 -11.52 11.72
CA ASP A 106 -6.67 -10.99 12.73
C ASP A 106 -6.00 -9.93 13.63
N ASP A 107 -4.69 -10.07 13.86
CA ASP A 107 -3.91 -9.18 14.73
C ASP A 107 -3.29 -7.99 13.96
N MET A 108 -3.40 -7.95 12.64
CA MET A 108 -2.83 -6.88 11.83
C MET A 108 -3.53 -5.54 12.05
N ALA A 109 -2.73 -4.48 12.13
CA ALA A 109 -3.21 -3.09 12.06
C ALA A 109 -3.59 -2.74 10.61
N TRP A 110 -4.80 -3.11 10.17
CA TRP A 110 -5.30 -3.01 8.80
C TRP A 110 -5.77 -1.60 8.41
N CYS A 111 -5.06 -0.56 8.88
CA CYS A 111 -5.45 0.86 8.77
C CYS A 111 -5.60 1.35 7.32
N CYS A 112 -4.83 0.81 6.37
CA CYS A 112 -4.89 1.22 4.96
C CYS A 112 -6.13 0.71 4.23
N THR A 113 -6.86 -0.26 4.78
CA THR A 113 -8.02 -0.90 4.13
C THR A 113 -9.28 -0.89 4.97
N GLU A 114 -9.19 -0.74 6.29
CA GLU A 114 -10.34 -0.76 7.22
C GLU A 114 -10.45 0.51 8.07
N GLY A 115 -9.47 1.42 8.00
CA GLY A 115 -9.55 2.71 8.68
C GLY A 115 -10.71 3.56 8.14
N GLU A 116 -11.23 4.46 8.95
CA GLU A 116 -12.34 5.38 8.58
C GLU A 116 -12.03 6.21 7.32
N ARG A 117 -10.74 6.44 7.05
CA ARG A 117 -10.26 7.20 5.88
C ARG A 117 -9.85 6.31 4.70
N ALA A 118 -10.00 4.99 4.81
CA ALA A 118 -9.78 4.10 3.69
C ALA A 118 -10.91 4.26 2.65
N TYR A 119 -10.56 4.27 1.38
CA TYR A 119 -11.51 4.37 0.25
C TYR A 119 -12.43 5.61 0.23
N VAL A 120 -11.98 6.72 0.80
CA VAL A 120 -12.74 8.00 0.75
C VAL A 120 -12.44 8.83 -0.50
N GLY A 121 -11.56 8.35 -1.39
CA GLY A 121 -11.27 9.02 -2.65
C GLY A 121 -12.47 9.04 -3.58
N ASP A 122 -12.56 10.07 -4.40
CA ASP A 122 -13.63 10.31 -5.39
C ASP A 122 -13.36 9.67 -6.75
N ARG A 123 -12.14 9.15 -6.96
CA ARG A 123 -11.74 8.50 -8.22
C ARG A 123 -11.88 6.99 -8.13
N PRO A 124 -12.31 6.31 -9.22
CA PRO A 124 -12.28 4.85 -9.31
C PRO A 124 -10.86 4.30 -9.06
N VAL A 125 -10.77 3.13 -8.41
CA VAL A 125 -9.48 2.49 -8.09
C VAL A 125 -8.60 2.29 -9.33
N ILE A 126 -9.20 1.94 -10.48
CA ILE A 126 -8.48 1.75 -11.75
C ILE A 126 -7.78 3.01 -12.25
N ASP A 127 -8.24 4.19 -11.83
CA ASP A 127 -7.64 5.47 -12.18
C ASP A 127 -6.74 6.00 -11.06
N ALA A 128 -7.16 5.81 -9.81
CA ALA A 128 -6.41 6.28 -8.65
C ALA A 128 -5.14 5.48 -8.42
N LEU A 129 -5.14 4.18 -8.76
CA LEU A 129 -4.02 3.24 -8.57
C LEU A 129 -3.54 2.66 -9.91
N ALA A 130 -3.55 3.48 -10.96
CA ALA A 130 -3.20 3.03 -12.31
C ALA A 130 -1.74 2.55 -12.41
N GLU A 131 -0.82 3.23 -11.74
CA GLU A 131 0.61 2.88 -11.74
C GLU A 131 0.86 1.58 -10.97
N GLU A 132 0.23 1.43 -9.81
CA GLU A 132 0.29 0.21 -9.00
C GLU A 132 -0.32 -0.98 -9.74
N LEU A 133 -1.46 -0.79 -10.38
CA LEU A 133 -2.07 -1.81 -11.24
C LEU A 133 -1.15 -2.21 -12.38
N ALA A 134 -0.58 -1.24 -13.10
CA ALA A 134 0.38 -1.53 -14.16
C ALA A 134 1.63 -2.26 -13.62
N GLY A 135 2.10 -1.92 -12.43
CA GLY A 135 3.21 -2.61 -11.76
C GLY A 135 2.92 -4.08 -11.42
N VAL A 136 1.66 -4.39 -11.08
CA VAL A 136 1.25 -5.75 -10.69
C VAL A 136 0.92 -6.64 -11.89
N VAL A 137 0.16 -6.13 -12.87
CA VAL A 137 -0.36 -6.95 -13.99
C VAL A 137 0.27 -6.61 -15.34
N GLY A 138 1.05 -5.56 -15.41
CA GLY A 138 1.60 -5.03 -16.65
C GLY A 138 0.71 -3.97 -17.33
N PRO A 139 1.32 -3.02 -18.05
CA PRO A 139 0.57 -1.91 -18.66
C PRO A 139 -0.43 -2.36 -19.74
N GLU A 140 -0.11 -3.41 -20.48
CA GLU A 140 -1.00 -3.94 -21.54
C GLU A 140 -2.29 -4.54 -20.94
N VAL A 141 -2.20 -5.23 -19.80
CA VAL A 141 -3.36 -5.79 -19.10
C VAL A 141 -4.22 -4.67 -18.52
N LEU A 142 -3.61 -3.60 -18.00
CA LEU A 142 -4.35 -2.43 -17.51
C LEU A 142 -5.16 -1.77 -18.63
N VAL A 143 -4.59 -1.61 -19.83
CA VAL A 143 -5.31 -1.07 -21.00
C VAL A 143 -6.52 -1.92 -21.37
N GLU A 144 -6.34 -3.25 -21.41
CA GLU A 144 -7.45 -4.17 -21.71
C GLU A 144 -8.52 -4.18 -20.61
N LEU A 145 -8.11 -4.08 -19.34
CA LEU A 145 -9.05 -3.98 -18.21
C LEU A 145 -9.93 -2.73 -18.32
N ARG A 146 -9.33 -1.56 -18.59
CA ARG A 146 -10.07 -0.32 -18.83
C ARG A 146 -11.08 -0.47 -19.95
N ARG A 147 -10.64 -0.98 -21.10
CA ARG A 147 -11.52 -1.22 -22.26
C ARG A 147 -12.73 -2.09 -21.92
N ARG A 148 -12.57 -3.10 -21.06
CA ARG A 148 -13.69 -3.97 -20.64
C ARG A 148 -14.64 -3.28 -19.69
N LEU A 149 -14.12 -2.47 -18.76
CA LEU A 149 -14.94 -1.72 -17.82
C LEU A 149 -15.77 -0.64 -18.53
N ASP A 150 -15.19 0.03 -19.54
CA ASP A 150 -15.89 1.04 -20.34
C ASP A 150 -17.00 0.43 -21.23
N ALA A 151 -16.95 -0.87 -21.49
CA ALA A 151 -17.92 -1.59 -22.31
C ALA A 151 -19.05 -2.26 -21.49
N SER A 152 -19.03 -2.14 -20.15
CA SER A 152 -19.99 -2.77 -19.24
C SER A 152 -21.05 -1.81 -18.78
#